data_cfccaac652ce70f3ec0f30479b98bc13
#
_entry.id   cfccaac652ce70f3ec0f30479b98bc13
#
_cell.length_a   1.000
_cell.length_b   1.000
_cell.length_c   1.000
_cell.angle_alpha   90.00
_cell.angle_beta   90.00
_cell.angle_gamma   90.00
#
_symmetry.space_group_name_H-M   'P 1'
#
loop_
_entity.id
_entity.type
_entity.pdbx_description
1 polymer ?
#
loop_
_entity_poly.entity_id
_entity_poly.type
_entity_poly.pdbx_seq_one_letter_code
_entity_poly.pdbx_strand_id
1 'polypeptide(L)'
;MKARRVGGFVAIVMAVMITWGVALRAQQGAPPQKSAFAAADEKILAEVHDHNEIMSNLEYLSDMIGQRLTGSENLKKANDWTKQRFTDYGLGNPHLESWTIVHIWTRGTATARILTPAEHPLTIASYAWAANTDGPVRGPVVYVKADKMEDLEQYKGKLKGAIVITSEPIPLPAPDEPAPNPAMVPYGDSFLLVRPRRPGEKPFEFNPAFRKFLMARNEFFKKEGVLAGLTDSGKPDGLLNMTSLGGRQYAIAPIPAAFVTSEGYSLIWRLMKRGPVEVEVNIANTIVDKPATVYNTIAEIRGSEKPEEIVVLGAHLDSWDLGTGATDNGTGSMVVLEAARALQKSGLKPKRTIRFALFSGEEQGLNGSRAYVEAHRDEMPRVSAALIHDTGTGRVTSISLMRNYQAREVMDTVVAPLRPLGFLELSERWMTGSDHASFEEAGVPGFFCIQDPAQYFETHHSQADTFDQAHGADLVEGAQVMAAVAYNLAELPDLLPRKPANPSAAQ
;
A
#
# COMPACT_ATOMS: atom_id res chain seq x y z
N MET A 1 59.78 64.32 -22.76
CA MET A 1 60.01 63.74 -24.11
C MET A 1 59.27 62.42 -24.25
N LYS A 2 58.47 62.31 -25.30
CA LYS A 2 57.83 61.16 -25.91
C LYS A 2 56.57 60.60 -25.23
N ALA A 3 55.45 61.08 -25.67
CA ALA A 3 54.17 60.45 -25.73
C ALA A 3 54.21 59.23 -26.68
N ARG A 4 53.55 58.09 -26.33
CA ARG A 4 53.16 57.11 -27.30
C ARG A 4 51.79 56.46 -26.87
N ARG A 5 50.81 56.87 -27.67
CA ARG A 5 49.67 56.13 -28.21
C ARG A 5 49.20 54.91 -27.46
N VAL A 6 48.01 54.99 -26.84
CA VAL A 6 47.10 53.90 -26.59
C VAL A 6 45.79 54.30 -27.33
N GLY A 7 45.62 53.76 -28.50
CA GLY A 7 44.41 53.86 -29.30
C GLY A 7 44.35 52.71 -30.24
N GLY A 8 43.49 51.72 -29.91
CA GLY A 8 43.31 50.56 -30.81
C GLY A 8 42.65 49.34 -30.26
N PHE A 9 42.11 49.34 -29.03
CA PHE A 9 41.59 48.11 -28.43
C PHE A 9 40.10 48.15 -28.01
N VAL A 10 39.41 49.30 -28.27
CA VAL A 10 38.00 49.47 -27.84
C VAL A 10 36.98 49.13 -28.95
N ALA A 11 37.40 49.12 -30.22
CA ALA A 11 36.48 48.90 -31.33
C ALA A 11 36.16 47.44 -31.67
N ILE A 12 36.94 46.46 -31.20
CA ILE A 12 36.75 45.02 -31.52
C ILE A 12 35.86 44.32 -30.50
N VAL A 13 35.76 44.82 -29.26
CA VAL A 13 34.92 44.23 -28.21
C VAL A 13 33.42 44.53 -28.36
N MET A 14 33.07 45.66 -29.03
CA MET A 14 31.64 45.99 -29.27
C MET A 14 31.01 45.24 -30.44
N ALA A 15 31.78 44.77 -31.41
CA ALA A 15 31.23 44.01 -32.55
C ALA A 15 30.93 42.56 -32.22
N VAL A 16 31.61 41.95 -31.22
CA VAL A 16 31.38 40.56 -30.78
C VAL A 16 30.17 40.43 -29.84
N MET A 17 29.85 41.51 -29.09
CA MET A 17 28.67 41.46 -28.19
C MET A 17 27.33 41.66 -28.92
N ILE A 18 27.32 42.24 -30.10
CA ILE A 18 26.08 42.45 -30.88
C ILE A 18 25.71 41.16 -31.66
N THR A 19 26.66 40.29 -32.01
CA THR A 19 26.39 39.01 -32.67
C THR A 19 25.97 37.91 -31.70
N TRP A 20 26.30 37.97 -30.41
CA TRP A 20 25.83 37.03 -29.40
C TRP A 20 24.44 37.38 -28.84
N GLY A 21 24.02 38.64 -28.90
CA GLY A 21 22.69 39.08 -28.50
C GLY A 21 21.56 38.69 -29.46
N VAL A 22 21.89 38.32 -30.70
CA VAL A 22 20.90 37.86 -31.70
C VAL A 22 20.79 36.35 -31.73
N ALA A 23 21.84 35.62 -31.32
CA ALA A 23 21.80 34.15 -31.23
C ALA A 23 21.03 33.62 -29.99
N LEU A 24 20.88 34.41 -28.91
CA LEU A 24 20.11 33.98 -27.72
C LEU A 24 18.60 34.27 -27.84
N ARG A 25 18.13 34.90 -28.89
CA ARG A 25 16.68 35.12 -29.13
C ARG A 25 16.01 34.06 -30.03
N ALA A 26 16.77 33.15 -30.57
CA ALA A 26 16.26 32.12 -31.48
C ALA A 26 15.97 30.76 -30.83
N GLN A 27 16.03 30.68 -29.48
CA GLN A 27 15.66 29.46 -28.71
C GLN A 27 14.52 29.74 -27.73
N GLN A 28 13.59 30.62 -28.07
CA GLN A 28 12.26 30.50 -27.49
C GLN A 28 11.57 29.38 -28.27
N GLY A 29 11.61 28.16 -27.75
CA GLY A 29 10.87 27.03 -28.27
C GLY A 29 9.41 27.44 -28.52
N ALA A 30 8.81 26.88 -29.56
CA ALA A 30 7.38 27.00 -29.79
C ALA A 30 6.63 26.76 -28.48
N PRO A 31 5.54 27.54 -28.21
CA PRO A 31 4.75 27.30 -27.01
C PRO A 31 4.40 25.82 -26.95
N PRO A 32 4.50 25.17 -25.78
CA PRO A 32 4.24 23.73 -25.67
C PRO A 32 2.88 23.46 -26.30
N GLN A 33 2.87 22.56 -27.27
CA GLN A 33 1.66 22.14 -27.95
C GLN A 33 0.70 21.65 -26.85
N LYS A 34 -0.49 22.24 -26.73
CA LYS A 34 -1.47 21.80 -25.72
C LYS A 34 -1.69 20.30 -25.90
N SER A 35 -1.60 19.54 -24.81
CA SER A 35 -1.91 18.13 -24.81
C SER A 35 -3.27 17.87 -25.45
N ALA A 36 -3.43 16.78 -26.16
CA ALA A 36 -4.71 16.33 -26.72
C ALA A 36 -5.81 16.21 -25.65
N PHE A 37 -5.40 16.03 -24.39
CA PHE A 37 -6.29 15.84 -23.24
C PHE A 37 -6.57 17.13 -22.45
N ALA A 38 -5.86 18.24 -22.72
CA ALA A 38 -5.85 19.44 -21.89
C ALA A 38 -7.24 19.99 -21.54
N ALA A 39 -8.18 20.00 -22.48
CA ALA A 39 -9.53 20.51 -22.23
C ALA A 39 -10.39 19.59 -21.34
N ALA A 40 -10.19 18.29 -21.47
CA ALA A 40 -10.87 17.30 -20.62
C ALA A 40 -10.26 17.31 -19.21
N ASP A 41 -8.93 17.36 -19.13
CA ASP A 41 -8.22 17.43 -17.85
C ASP A 41 -8.62 18.66 -17.05
N GLU A 42 -8.63 19.86 -17.68
CA GLU A 42 -9.07 21.10 -17.01
C GLU A 42 -10.45 20.94 -16.38
N LYS A 43 -11.39 20.30 -17.09
CA LYS A 43 -12.73 20.05 -16.60
C LYS A 43 -12.77 19.03 -15.45
N ILE A 44 -11.99 17.95 -15.54
CA ILE A 44 -11.90 16.91 -14.51
C ILE A 44 -11.26 17.50 -13.25
N LEU A 45 -10.14 18.21 -13.41
CA LEU A 45 -9.40 18.80 -12.31
C LEU A 45 -10.23 19.83 -11.54
N ALA A 46 -10.98 20.68 -12.26
CA ALA A 46 -11.90 21.64 -11.67
C ALA A 46 -13.03 20.96 -10.90
N GLU A 47 -13.67 19.90 -11.48
CA GLU A 47 -14.75 19.18 -10.83
C GLU A 47 -14.30 18.54 -9.52
N VAL A 48 -13.10 17.93 -9.48
CA VAL A 48 -12.53 17.38 -8.23
C VAL A 48 -12.22 18.51 -7.26
N HIS A 49 -11.55 19.56 -7.69
CA HIS A 49 -11.13 20.67 -6.82
C HIS A 49 -12.33 21.34 -6.14
N ASP A 50 -13.36 21.68 -6.91
CA ASP A 50 -14.46 22.55 -6.46
C ASP A 50 -15.57 21.79 -5.74
N HIS A 51 -15.73 20.47 -5.99
CA HIS A 51 -16.92 19.73 -5.56
C HIS A 51 -16.62 18.38 -4.89
N ASN A 52 -15.35 18.11 -4.48
CA ASN A 52 -15.01 16.82 -3.90
C ASN A 52 -15.74 16.53 -2.58
N GLU A 53 -15.94 15.25 -2.33
CA GLU A 53 -16.55 14.71 -1.11
C GLU A 53 -15.58 13.81 -0.33
N ILE A 54 -14.26 13.88 -0.62
CA ILE A 54 -13.27 12.91 -0.14
C ILE A 54 -13.26 12.83 1.38
N MET A 55 -13.07 13.97 2.06
CA MET A 55 -12.92 13.98 3.51
C MET A 55 -14.22 13.62 4.23
N SER A 56 -15.37 14.04 3.73
CA SER A 56 -16.67 13.67 4.33
C SER A 56 -16.97 12.18 4.15
N ASN A 57 -16.60 11.61 3.02
CA ASN A 57 -16.74 10.17 2.77
C ASN A 57 -15.72 9.36 3.59
N LEU A 58 -14.50 9.87 3.78
CA LEU A 58 -13.47 9.23 4.59
C LEU A 58 -13.86 9.24 6.08
N GLU A 59 -14.38 10.36 6.59
CA GLU A 59 -14.92 10.45 7.96
C GLU A 59 -16.01 9.40 8.18
N TYR A 60 -16.98 9.31 7.26
CA TYR A 60 -18.01 8.30 7.36
C TYR A 60 -17.47 6.87 7.33
N LEU A 61 -16.52 6.59 6.45
CA LEU A 61 -15.92 5.26 6.32
C LEU A 61 -15.12 4.87 7.57
N SER A 62 -14.29 5.78 8.10
CA SER A 62 -13.40 5.50 9.23
C SER A 62 -14.09 5.61 10.59
N ASP A 63 -14.99 6.59 10.80
CA ASP A 63 -15.54 6.87 12.11
C ASP A 63 -16.94 6.25 12.30
N MET A 64 -17.77 6.21 11.25
CA MET A 64 -19.13 5.64 11.36
C MET A 64 -19.17 4.14 11.04
N ILE A 65 -18.34 3.66 10.10
CA ILE A 65 -18.20 2.23 9.81
C ILE A 65 -17.06 1.62 10.63
N GLY A 66 -15.90 2.28 10.67
CA GLY A 66 -14.73 1.86 11.43
C GLY A 66 -13.84 0.85 10.71
N GLN A 67 -13.07 0.09 11.49
CA GLN A 67 -12.16 -0.94 10.99
C GLN A 67 -12.88 -1.98 10.13
N ARG A 68 -12.28 -2.35 9.01
CA ARG A 68 -12.90 -3.16 7.95
C ARG A 68 -12.16 -4.46 7.69
N LEU A 69 -11.83 -5.17 8.78
CA LEU A 69 -11.11 -6.44 8.65
C LEU A 69 -11.89 -7.39 7.73
N THR A 70 -11.17 -8.09 6.86
CA THR A 70 -11.76 -9.01 5.88
C THR A 70 -12.63 -10.07 6.57
N GLY A 71 -13.89 -10.17 6.11
CA GLY A 71 -14.90 -11.05 6.71
C GLY A 71 -15.69 -10.43 7.86
N SER A 72 -15.40 -9.20 8.27
CA SER A 72 -16.18 -8.49 9.29
C SER A 72 -17.47 -7.90 8.75
N GLU A 73 -18.43 -7.68 9.65
CA GLU A 73 -19.68 -6.96 9.35
C GLU A 73 -19.42 -5.51 8.89
N ASN A 74 -18.36 -4.88 9.40
CA ASN A 74 -18.02 -3.51 9.01
C ASN A 74 -17.53 -3.45 7.57
N LEU A 75 -16.72 -4.43 7.11
CA LEU A 75 -16.34 -4.50 5.70
C LEU A 75 -17.58 -4.69 4.81
N LYS A 76 -18.52 -5.55 5.21
CA LYS A 76 -19.76 -5.73 4.46
C LYS A 76 -20.58 -4.44 4.39
N LYS A 77 -20.68 -3.69 5.50
CA LYS A 77 -21.34 -2.35 5.51
C LYS A 77 -20.60 -1.38 4.58
N ALA A 78 -19.27 -1.39 4.56
CA ALA A 78 -18.47 -0.55 3.67
C ALA A 78 -18.71 -0.91 2.19
N ASN A 79 -18.79 -2.19 1.84
CA ASN A 79 -19.13 -2.63 0.49
C ASN A 79 -20.55 -2.17 0.07
N ASP A 80 -21.56 -2.32 0.95
CA ASP A 80 -22.92 -1.89 0.65
C ASP A 80 -22.99 -0.36 0.51
N TRP A 81 -22.30 0.37 1.39
CA TRP A 81 -22.29 1.82 1.36
C TRP A 81 -21.57 2.35 0.09
N THR A 82 -20.40 1.83 -0.26
CA THR A 82 -19.68 2.27 -1.46
C THR A 82 -20.44 1.93 -2.74
N LYS A 83 -21.12 0.77 -2.80
CA LYS A 83 -22.05 0.45 -3.90
C LYS A 83 -23.17 1.48 -3.99
N GLN A 84 -23.75 1.90 -2.85
CA GLN A 84 -24.79 2.92 -2.84
C GLN A 84 -24.25 4.27 -3.31
N ARG A 85 -23.03 4.67 -2.89
CA ARG A 85 -22.39 5.91 -3.36
C ARG A 85 -22.17 5.91 -4.87
N PHE A 86 -21.70 4.80 -5.45
CA PHE A 86 -21.60 4.68 -6.90
C PHE A 86 -22.98 4.82 -7.59
N THR A 87 -24.04 4.27 -6.99
CA THR A 87 -25.42 4.44 -7.48
C THR A 87 -25.86 5.90 -7.43
N ASP A 88 -25.64 6.58 -6.32
CA ASP A 88 -26.02 7.99 -6.09
C ASP A 88 -25.27 8.94 -7.05
N TYR A 89 -24.04 8.61 -7.41
CA TYR A 89 -23.28 9.36 -8.42
C TYR A 89 -23.76 9.12 -9.84
N GLY A 90 -24.55 8.06 -10.08
CA GLY A 90 -25.10 7.72 -11.38
C GLY A 90 -24.15 6.88 -12.26
N LEU A 91 -23.25 6.12 -11.65
CA LEU A 91 -22.39 5.19 -12.38
C LEU A 91 -23.19 4.00 -12.92
N GLY A 92 -22.70 3.40 -14.00
CA GLY A 92 -23.26 2.19 -14.57
C GLY A 92 -22.88 0.95 -13.73
N ASN A 93 -23.83 0.00 -13.67
CA ASN A 93 -23.64 -1.34 -13.13
C ASN A 93 -22.99 -1.42 -11.73
N PRO A 94 -23.41 -0.64 -10.72
CA PRO A 94 -22.87 -0.76 -9.37
C PRO A 94 -23.30 -2.08 -8.72
N HIS A 95 -22.34 -2.97 -8.42
CA HIS A 95 -22.61 -4.29 -7.86
C HIS A 95 -21.51 -4.79 -6.93
N LEU A 96 -21.77 -5.89 -6.25
CA LEU A 96 -20.82 -6.60 -5.40
C LEU A 96 -20.43 -7.91 -6.08
N GLU A 97 -19.11 -8.17 -6.17
CA GLU A 97 -18.56 -9.42 -6.65
C GLU A 97 -18.05 -10.26 -5.50
N SER A 98 -18.58 -11.47 -5.36
CA SER A 98 -18.32 -12.31 -4.20
C SER A 98 -17.13 -13.25 -4.39
N TRP A 99 -16.42 -13.48 -3.30
CA TRP A 99 -15.42 -14.54 -3.14
C TRP A 99 -15.48 -15.10 -1.71
N THR A 100 -14.64 -16.06 -1.35
CA THR A 100 -14.81 -16.83 -0.11
C THR A 100 -13.55 -16.88 0.72
N ILE A 101 -13.67 -16.70 2.05
CA ILE A 101 -12.65 -17.00 3.05
C ILE A 101 -13.05 -18.24 3.85
N VAL A 102 -12.06 -18.98 4.38
CA VAL A 102 -12.31 -20.26 5.08
C VAL A 102 -12.66 -20.10 6.56
N HIS A 103 -12.10 -19.07 7.23
CA HIS A 103 -12.37 -18.77 8.64
C HIS A 103 -12.60 -17.29 8.86
N ILE A 104 -13.63 -16.94 9.61
CA ILE A 104 -13.80 -15.59 10.15
C ILE A 104 -13.02 -15.49 11.46
N TRP A 105 -12.28 -14.40 11.61
CA TRP A 105 -11.59 -14.06 12.84
C TRP A 105 -11.99 -12.66 13.31
N THR A 106 -12.20 -12.51 14.61
CA THR A 106 -12.51 -11.23 15.24
C THR A 106 -11.61 -11.06 16.45
N ARG A 107 -10.98 -9.91 16.53
CA ARG A 107 -10.12 -9.56 17.66
C ARG A 107 -10.91 -9.55 18.96
N GLY A 108 -10.37 -10.22 19.95
CA GLY A 108 -10.83 -10.16 21.34
C GLY A 108 -9.78 -9.52 22.23
N THR A 109 -9.75 -9.90 23.49
CA THR A 109 -8.79 -9.40 24.45
C THR A 109 -7.42 -10.04 24.30
N ALA A 110 -6.36 -9.24 24.43
CA ALA A 110 -4.99 -9.70 24.54
C ALA A 110 -4.28 -8.93 25.67
N THR A 111 -3.74 -9.65 26.66
CA THR A 111 -3.01 -9.06 27.80
C THR A 111 -1.71 -9.80 28.02
N ALA A 112 -0.69 -9.07 28.47
CA ALA A 112 0.56 -9.67 28.91
C ALA A 112 1.24 -8.86 29.99
N ARG A 113 2.08 -9.53 30.79
CA ARG A 113 2.95 -8.90 31.80
C ARG A 113 4.19 -9.72 32.05
N ILE A 114 5.27 -9.06 32.34
CA ILE A 114 6.46 -9.70 32.88
C ILE A 114 6.18 -9.99 34.36
N LEU A 115 6.50 -11.22 34.82
CA LEU A 115 6.34 -11.65 36.19
C LEU A 115 7.68 -11.62 36.96
N THR A 116 8.76 -11.99 36.27
CA THR A 116 10.11 -12.09 36.86
C THR A 116 11.09 -11.41 35.90
N PRO A 117 12.10 -10.63 36.39
CA PRO A 117 12.49 -10.43 37.79
C PRO A 117 11.64 -9.44 38.59
N ALA A 118 10.83 -8.63 37.91
CA ALA A 118 9.89 -7.66 38.49
C ALA A 118 8.64 -7.56 37.62
N GLU A 119 7.50 -7.28 38.23
CA GLU A 119 6.24 -7.17 37.50
C GLU A 119 6.19 -5.88 36.67
N HIS A 120 5.94 -6.06 35.36
CA HIS A 120 5.71 -4.95 34.40
C HIS A 120 4.60 -5.30 33.42
N PRO A 121 3.59 -4.43 33.24
CA PRO A 121 2.59 -4.63 32.19
C PRO A 121 3.24 -4.49 30.79
N LEU A 122 2.72 -5.23 29.85
CA LEU A 122 3.11 -5.17 28.43
C LEU A 122 1.90 -4.79 27.60
N THR A 123 2.07 -3.86 26.68
CA THR A 123 1.07 -3.56 25.66
C THR A 123 1.27 -4.52 24.48
N ILE A 124 0.22 -5.29 24.16
CA ILE A 124 0.27 -6.30 23.09
C ILE A 124 -0.99 -6.26 22.23
N ALA A 125 -0.87 -6.76 20.99
CA ALA A 125 -2.00 -7.14 20.15
C ALA A 125 -1.74 -8.51 19.52
N SER A 126 -2.73 -9.40 19.55
CA SER A 126 -2.61 -10.70 18.89
C SER A 126 -2.47 -10.52 17.37
N TYR A 127 -1.70 -11.39 16.71
CA TYR A 127 -1.78 -11.53 15.27
C TYR A 127 -3.20 -11.94 14.85
N ALA A 128 -3.65 -11.45 13.70
CA ALA A 128 -4.88 -11.94 13.11
C ALA A 128 -4.72 -13.41 12.65
N TRP A 129 -5.79 -14.17 12.73
CA TRP A 129 -5.80 -15.63 12.45
C TRP A 129 -4.74 -16.42 13.23
N ALA A 130 -4.36 -15.97 14.43
CA ALA A 130 -3.58 -16.75 15.38
C ALA A 130 -4.49 -17.58 16.30
N ALA A 131 -3.98 -18.69 16.81
CA ALA A 131 -4.65 -19.46 17.84
C ALA A 131 -4.79 -18.65 19.14
N ASN A 132 -5.78 -18.98 19.96
CA ASN A 132 -5.94 -18.45 21.30
C ASN A 132 -5.04 -19.18 22.30
N THR A 133 -4.80 -18.57 23.45
CA THR A 133 -4.30 -19.26 24.64
C THR A 133 -5.46 -19.99 25.34
N ASP A 134 -5.14 -21.00 26.12
CA ASP A 134 -6.12 -21.67 27.00
C ASP A 134 -6.16 -20.93 28.35
N GLY A 135 -6.83 -19.76 28.37
CA GLY A 135 -6.74 -18.81 29.45
C GLY A 135 -5.36 -18.17 29.57
N PRO A 136 -5.03 -17.53 30.72
CA PRO A 136 -3.69 -17.01 30.97
C PRO A 136 -2.65 -18.12 31.07
N VAL A 137 -1.63 -18.05 30.21
CA VAL A 137 -0.48 -18.97 30.20
C VAL A 137 0.75 -18.25 30.72
N ARG A 138 1.62 -19.00 31.45
CA ARG A 138 2.85 -18.47 32.08
C ARG A 138 4.02 -19.33 31.67
N GLY A 139 5.14 -18.70 31.35
CA GLY A 139 6.33 -19.43 31.01
C GLY A 139 7.60 -18.57 30.89
N PRO A 140 8.76 -19.23 30.92
CA PRO A 140 10.01 -18.57 30.67
C PRO A 140 10.10 -18.07 29.23
N VAL A 141 10.69 -16.88 29.03
CA VAL A 141 10.98 -16.38 27.69
C VAL A 141 12.25 -17.05 27.15
N VAL A 142 12.13 -17.63 25.96
CA VAL A 142 13.25 -18.28 25.26
C VAL A 142 13.49 -17.62 23.91
N TYR A 143 14.72 -17.17 23.68
CA TYR A 143 15.15 -16.66 22.38
C TYR A 143 15.51 -17.83 21.45
N VAL A 144 14.77 -17.98 20.37
CA VAL A 144 14.98 -19.00 19.34
C VAL A 144 15.54 -18.33 18.09
N LYS A 145 16.85 -18.41 17.91
CA LYS A 145 17.54 -17.92 16.72
C LYS A 145 17.58 -19.02 15.66
N ALA A 146 16.79 -18.86 14.60
CA ALA A 146 16.71 -19.81 13.49
C ALA A 146 16.30 -19.10 12.20
N ASP A 147 17.08 -19.31 11.14
CA ASP A 147 16.82 -18.83 9.79
C ASP A 147 16.39 -19.96 8.83
N LYS A 148 16.57 -21.22 9.26
CA LYS A 148 16.22 -22.44 8.53
C LYS A 148 15.87 -23.56 9.51
N MET A 149 15.27 -24.63 9.00
CA MET A 149 14.76 -25.74 9.83
C MET A 149 15.86 -26.45 10.62
N GLU A 150 17.07 -26.57 10.06
CA GLU A 150 18.21 -27.22 10.73
C GLU A 150 18.60 -26.47 12.00
N ASP A 151 18.44 -25.17 12.06
CA ASP A 151 18.77 -24.36 13.23
C ASP A 151 17.83 -24.67 14.41
N LEU A 152 16.66 -25.25 14.16
CA LEU A 152 15.67 -25.62 15.18
C LEU A 152 16.05 -26.90 15.92
N GLU A 153 16.92 -27.76 15.36
CA GLU A 153 17.28 -29.05 15.96
C GLU A 153 17.86 -28.89 17.37
N GLN A 154 18.62 -27.84 17.63
CA GLN A 154 19.21 -27.53 18.94
C GLN A 154 18.15 -27.21 20.02
N TYR A 155 16.92 -26.90 19.63
CA TYR A 155 15.82 -26.55 20.55
C TYR A 155 14.86 -27.72 20.83
N LYS A 156 15.02 -28.87 20.18
CA LYS A 156 14.18 -30.02 20.40
C LYS A 156 14.15 -30.45 21.88
N GLY A 157 12.94 -30.63 22.41
CA GLY A 157 12.69 -31.04 23.81
C GLY A 157 12.96 -29.92 24.83
N LYS A 158 13.25 -28.66 24.38
CA LYS A 158 13.65 -27.54 25.27
C LYS A 158 12.61 -26.42 25.34
N LEU A 159 11.56 -26.45 24.52
CA LEU A 159 10.60 -25.32 24.40
C LEU A 159 9.25 -25.60 25.08
N LYS A 160 9.08 -26.76 25.71
CA LYS A 160 7.81 -27.09 26.39
C LYS A 160 7.51 -26.08 27.50
N GLY A 161 6.35 -25.43 27.40
CA GLY A 161 5.91 -24.41 28.36
C GLY A 161 6.60 -23.07 28.21
N ALA A 162 7.38 -22.86 27.15
CA ALA A 162 8.06 -21.57 26.90
C ALA A 162 7.18 -20.57 26.16
N ILE A 163 7.46 -19.29 26.38
CA ILE A 163 7.06 -18.19 25.52
C ILE A 163 8.28 -17.83 24.66
N VAL A 164 8.14 -17.85 23.33
CA VAL A 164 9.27 -17.68 22.44
C VAL A 164 9.34 -16.29 21.83
N ILE A 165 10.57 -15.79 21.67
CA ILE A 165 10.91 -14.64 20.84
C ILE A 165 11.90 -15.12 19.76
N THR A 166 11.83 -14.57 18.54
CA THR A 166 12.59 -15.08 17.40
C THR A 166 13.52 -14.04 16.75
N SER A 167 13.55 -12.83 17.28
CA SER A 167 14.45 -11.76 16.81
C SER A 167 15.03 -10.99 18.00
N GLU A 168 16.12 -10.32 17.76
CA GLU A 168 16.55 -9.21 18.61
C GLU A 168 15.59 -8.02 18.43
N PRO A 169 15.58 -7.06 19.36
CA PRO A 169 14.79 -5.83 19.18
C PRO A 169 15.14 -5.13 17.86
N ILE A 170 14.10 -4.68 17.20
CA ILE A 170 14.23 -3.96 15.94
C ILE A 170 14.75 -2.55 16.23
N PRO A 171 15.89 -2.10 15.68
CA PRO A 171 16.31 -0.70 15.81
C PRO A 171 15.27 0.23 15.20
N LEU A 172 14.83 1.23 15.95
CA LEU A 172 13.90 2.25 15.43
C LEU A 172 14.69 3.36 14.72
N PRO A 173 14.08 4.07 13.74
CA PRO A 173 14.63 5.29 13.18
C PRO A 173 14.92 6.31 14.29
N ALA A 174 15.89 7.18 14.07
CA ALA A 174 16.07 8.32 14.96
C ALA A 174 14.88 9.29 14.83
N PRO A 175 14.45 9.96 15.93
CA PRO A 175 13.28 10.84 15.88
C PRO A 175 13.38 12.00 14.88
N ASP A 176 14.61 12.39 14.53
CA ASP A 176 14.96 13.47 13.60
C ASP A 176 15.36 12.95 12.20
N GLU A 177 15.28 11.64 11.95
CA GLU A 177 15.59 11.07 10.65
C GLU A 177 14.48 11.45 9.64
N PRO A 178 14.80 12.22 8.58
CA PRO A 178 13.80 12.65 7.63
C PRO A 178 13.24 11.43 6.88
N ALA A 179 11.93 11.46 6.60
CA ALA A 179 11.31 10.48 5.72
C ALA A 179 12.05 10.46 4.36
N PRO A 180 12.30 9.29 3.78
CA PRO A 180 13.00 9.20 2.49
C PRO A 180 12.16 9.88 1.41
N ASN A 181 12.81 10.68 0.56
CA ASN A 181 12.16 11.20 -0.64
C ASN A 181 11.78 10.00 -1.55
N PRO A 182 10.51 9.79 -1.87
CA PRO A 182 10.07 8.66 -2.68
C PRO A 182 10.79 8.55 -4.03
N ALA A 183 11.11 9.68 -4.65
CA ALA A 183 11.86 9.74 -5.91
C ALA A 183 13.30 9.25 -5.78
N MET A 184 13.88 9.27 -4.57
CA MET A 184 15.26 8.86 -4.29
C MET A 184 15.40 7.46 -3.69
N VAL A 185 14.29 6.78 -3.44
CA VAL A 185 14.32 5.42 -2.88
C VAL A 185 14.84 4.44 -3.94
N PRO A 186 15.85 3.61 -3.64
CA PRO A 186 16.42 2.69 -4.62
C PRO A 186 15.42 1.71 -5.18
N TYR A 187 15.64 1.32 -6.41
CA TYR A 187 14.87 0.36 -7.15
C TYR A 187 14.60 -0.95 -6.38
N GLY A 188 13.34 -1.38 -6.31
CA GLY A 188 12.94 -2.64 -5.66
C GLY A 188 12.57 -2.53 -4.18
N ASP A 189 12.62 -1.36 -3.56
CA ASP A 189 12.31 -1.18 -2.14
C ASP A 189 10.95 -0.53 -1.90
N SER A 190 9.86 -1.24 -2.18
CA SER A 190 8.52 -0.78 -1.81
C SER A 190 8.37 -0.57 -0.28
N PHE A 191 9.08 -1.34 0.52
CA PHE A 191 9.10 -1.19 1.98
C PHE A 191 9.61 0.17 2.47
N LEU A 192 10.40 0.88 1.67
CA LEU A 192 10.89 2.20 2.03
C LEU A 192 9.87 3.33 1.88
N LEU A 193 8.75 3.06 1.23
CA LEU A 193 7.60 3.98 1.27
C LEU A 193 6.97 4.00 2.68
N VAL A 194 7.23 2.97 3.48
CA VAL A 194 6.66 2.80 4.82
C VAL A 194 7.62 3.26 5.92
N ARG A 195 8.93 3.07 5.75
CA ARG A 195 9.96 3.50 6.71
C ARG A 195 11.32 3.73 6.05
N PRO A 196 12.20 4.54 6.66
CA PRO A 196 13.58 4.65 6.22
C PRO A 196 14.32 3.31 6.30
N ARG A 197 15.19 3.04 5.31
CA ARG A 197 16.09 1.88 5.36
C ARG A 197 17.16 2.09 6.44
N ARG A 198 17.36 1.06 7.25
CA ARG A 198 18.41 1.10 8.27
C ARG A 198 19.81 0.93 7.64
N PRO A 199 20.84 1.53 8.21
CA PRO A 199 22.21 1.30 7.75
C PRO A 199 22.51 -0.20 7.70
N GLY A 200 22.94 -0.70 6.53
CA GLY A 200 23.28 -2.11 6.32
C GLY A 200 22.08 -3.05 6.05
N GLU A 201 20.85 -2.54 6.06
CA GLU A 201 19.68 -3.32 5.69
C GLU A 201 19.68 -3.60 4.19
N LYS A 202 19.43 -4.88 3.84
CA LYS A 202 19.30 -5.30 2.43
C LYS A 202 17.91 -4.94 1.91
N PRO A 203 17.76 -4.72 0.58
CA PRO A 203 16.46 -4.61 -0.05
C PRO A 203 15.55 -5.75 0.35
N PHE A 204 14.27 -5.45 0.55
CA PHE A 204 13.26 -6.50 0.74
C PHE A 204 13.15 -7.31 -0.56
N GLU A 205 13.46 -8.58 -0.45
CA GLU A 205 13.20 -9.56 -1.51
C GLU A 205 12.15 -10.54 -1.01
N PHE A 206 11.03 -10.65 -1.74
CA PHE A 206 10.04 -11.67 -1.44
C PHE A 206 10.70 -13.05 -1.61
N ASN A 207 10.87 -13.76 -0.50
CA ASN A 207 11.49 -15.08 -0.46
C ASN A 207 10.45 -16.16 -0.11
N PRO A 208 9.90 -16.89 -1.09
CA PRO A 208 8.93 -17.95 -0.84
C PRO A 208 9.47 -19.07 0.09
N ALA A 209 10.77 -19.34 0.05
CA ALA A 209 11.40 -20.32 0.93
C ALA A 209 11.39 -19.86 2.39
N PHE A 210 11.60 -18.55 2.63
CA PHE A 210 11.50 -17.99 3.98
C PHE A 210 10.08 -18.10 4.54
N ARG A 211 9.05 -17.84 3.71
CA ARG A 211 7.66 -18.01 4.13
C ARG A 211 7.35 -19.47 4.50
N LYS A 212 7.82 -20.44 3.69
CA LYS A 212 7.69 -21.87 4.01
C LYS A 212 8.38 -22.21 5.34
N PHE A 213 9.55 -21.64 5.57
CA PHE A 213 10.27 -21.80 6.83
C PHE A 213 9.45 -21.26 8.01
N LEU A 214 8.88 -20.06 7.92
CA LEU A 214 8.06 -19.49 9.02
C LEU A 214 6.87 -20.39 9.37
N MET A 215 6.18 -20.93 8.37
CA MET A 215 5.07 -21.87 8.58
C MET A 215 5.56 -23.16 9.28
N ALA A 216 6.65 -23.75 8.78
CA ALA A 216 7.22 -24.98 9.37
C ALA A 216 7.77 -24.73 10.78
N ARG A 217 8.35 -23.56 11.05
CA ARG A 217 8.78 -23.14 12.39
C ARG A 217 7.61 -23.07 13.38
N ASN A 218 6.48 -22.51 12.97
CA ASN A 218 5.30 -22.42 13.84
C ASN A 218 4.72 -23.82 14.15
N GLU A 219 4.74 -24.75 13.18
CA GLU A 219 4.37 -26.15 13.41
C GLU A 219 5.37 -26.85 14.36
N PHE A 220 6.66 -26.56 14.23
CA PHE A 220 7.68 -27.04 15.17
C PHE A 220 7.40 -26.53 16.58
N PHE A 221 7.11 -25.24 16.76
CA PHE A 221 6.78 -24.65 18.05
C PHE A 221 5.56 -25.32 18.70
N LYS A 222 4.52 -25.59 17.90
CA LYS A 222 3.34 -26.34 18.37
C LYS A 222 3.72 -27.71 18.90
N LYS A 223 4.53 -28.46 18.15
CA LYS A 223 4.99 -29.83 18.55
C LYS A 223 5.85 -29.82 19.82
N GLU A 224 6.67 -28.77 19.98
CA GLU A 224 7.50 -28.59 21.17
C GLU A 224 6.70 -28.15 22.41
N GLY A 225 5.42 -27.75 22.25
CA GLY A 225 4.57 -27.28 23.35
C GLY A 225 4.86 -25.84 23.78
N VAL A 226 5.25 -24.97 22.82
CA VAL A 226 5.35 -23.52 23.02
C VAL A 226 3.99 -22.95 23.36
N LEU A 227 3.91 -22.11 24.38
CA LEU A 227 2.66 -21.50 24.85
C LEU A 227 2.23 -20.29 24.00
N ALA A 228 3.18 -19.44 23.63
CA ALA A 228 2.94 -18.28 22.76
C ALA A 228 4.24 -17.76 22.12
N GLY A 229 4.11 -17.08 20.98
CA GLY A 229 5.16 -16.30 20.36
C GLY A 229 4.97 -14.78 20.59
N LEU A 230 6.04 -14.07 20.92
CA LEU A 230 6.04 -12.62 21.01
C LEU A 230 6.96 -12.01 19.95
N THR A 231 6.50 -10.97 19.29
CA THR A 231 7.22 -10.28 18.21
C THR A 231 7.32 -8.79 18.51
N ASP A 232 8.47 -8.20 18.26
CA ASP A 232 8.65 -6.75 18.32
C ASP A 232 7.77 -6.05 17.27
N SER A 233 7.02 -5.04 17.68
CA SER A 233 6.20 -4.25 16.76
C SER A 233 7.05 -3.51 15.72
N GLY A 234 8.28 -3.15 16.04
CA GLY A 234 9.18 -2.37 15.19
C GLY A 234 8.71 -0.94 14.95
N LYS A 235 7.77 -0.45 15.75
CA LYS A 235 7.22 0.90 15.69
C LYS A 235 7.56 1.70 16.95
N PRO A 236 7.76 3.04 16.83
CA PRO A 236 8.03 3.91 17.98
C PRO A 236 6.77 4.21 18.80
N ASP A 237 6.96 4.90 19.91
CA ASP A 237 5.93 5.61 20.69
C ASP A 237 4.78 4.72 21.18
N GLY A 238 5.09 3.47 21.52
CA GLY A 238 4.08 2.53 22.00
C GLY A 238 3.13 2.01 20.92
N LEU A 239 3.43 2.25 19.65
CA LEU A 239 2.63 1.74 18.56
C LEU A 239 2.83 0.23 18.39
N LEU A 240 1.73 -0.44 18.10
CA LEU A 240 1.71 -1.85 17.73
C LEU A 240 1.70 -1.99 16.21
N ASN A 241 2.20 -3.10 15.73
CA ASN A 241 2.07 -3.50 14.34
C ASN A 241 0.98 -4.56 14.20
N MET A 242 0.51 -4.78 12.98
CA MET A 242 -0.50 -5.78 12.67
C MET A 242 -0.18 -6.53 11.39
N THR A 243 -0.44 -7.83 11.40
CA THR A 243 -0.44 -8.70 10.22
C THR A 243 -1.12 -10.03 10.55
N SER A 244 -1.27 -10.90 9.55
CA SER A 244 -1.81 -12.25 9.69
C SER A 244 -0.72 -13.31 9.63
N LEU A 245 -0.81 -14.31 10.50
CA LEU A 245 -0.01 -15.53 10.38
C LEU A 245 -0.66 -16.57 9.43
N GLY A 246 -1.96 -16.46 9.17
CA GLY A 246 -2.72 -17.35 8.27
C GLY A 246 -2.49 -17.08 6.79
N GLY A 247 -1.98 -15.91 6.46
CA GLY A 247 -1.71 -15.49 5.08
C GLY A 247 -2.93 -15.59 4.19
N ARG A 248 -2.71 -15.84 2.89
CA ARG A 248 -3.76 -15.87 1.84
C ARG A 248 -4.89 -16.88 2.09
N GLN A 249 -4.64 -17.92 2.87
CA GLN A 249 -5.65 -18.96 3.09
C GLN A 249 -6.55 -18.68 4.29
N TYR A 250 -6.32 -17.59 5.04
CA TYR A 250 -7.03 -17.30 6.29
C TYR A 250 -7.02 -18.51 7.26
N ALA A 251 -5.96 -19.31 7.19
CA ALA A 251 -5.79 -20.46 8.07
C ALA A 251 -5.42 -19.98 9.47
N ILE A 252 -5.92 -20.69 10.49
CA ILE A 252 -5.55 -20.39 11.87
C ILE A 252 -4.10 -20.85 12.11
N ALA A 253 -3.23 -19.92 12.51
CA ALA A 253 -1.86 -20.25 12.86
C ALA A 253 -1.80 -21.19 14.08
N PRO A 254 -0.85 -22.14 14.10
CA PRO A 254 -0.87 -23.27 15.03
C PRO A 254 -0.57 -22.91 16.49
N ILE A 255 -0.02 -21.72 16.75
CA ILE A 255 0.31 -21.22 18.09
C ILE A 255 -0.27 -19.82 18.33
N PRO A 256 -0.60 -19.48 19.58
CA PRO A 256 -0.89 -18.10 19.96
C PRO A 256 0.31 -17.19 19.67
N ALA A 257 0.08 -16.00 19.14
CA ALA A 257 1.14 -15.03 18.90
C ALA A 257 0.64 -13.60 19.02
N ALA A 258 1.52 -12.70 19.47
CA ALA A 258 1.22 -11.28 19.61
C ALA A 258 2.41 -10.40 19.25
N PHE A 259 2.11 -9.22 18.73
CA PHE A 259 3.04 -8.09 18.76
C PHE A 259 3.10 -7.50 20.17
N VAL A 260 4.29 -7.08 20.54
CA VAL A 260 4.59 -6.31 21.75
C VAL A 260 5.14 -4.96 21.29
N THR A 261 4.79 -3.87 21.96
CA THR A 261 5.41 -2.57 21.68
C THR A 261 6.93 -2.68 21.73
N SER A 262 7.65 -1.92 20.92
CA SER A 262 9.11 -1.98 20.85
C SER A 262 9.78 -1.70 22.20
N GLU A 263 9.18 -0.84 23.01
CA GLU A 263 9.65 -0.54 24.37
C GLU A 263 9.53 -1.77 25.30
N GLY A 264 8.37 -2.44 25.25
CA GLY A 264 8.09 -3.65 26.04
C GLY A 264 8.96 -4.82 25.60
N TYR A 265 9.10 -5.04 24.29
CA TYR A 265 9.95 -6.08 23.74
C TYR A 265 11.43 -5.85 24.08
N SER A 266 11.92 -4.61 23.95
CA SER A 266 13.27 -4.22 24.34
C SER A 266 13.51 -4.36 25.85
N LEU A 267 12.47 -4.15 26.68
CA LEU A 267 12.56 -4.42 28.12
C LEU A 267 12.77 -5.91 28.38
N ILE A 268 11.95 -6.80 27.78
CA ILE A 268 12.12 -8.25 27.89
C ILE A 268 13.57 -8.62 27.50
N TRP A 269 14.05 -8.14 26.36
CA TRP A 269 15.40 -8.42 25.85
C TRP A 269 16.51 -7.99 26.81
N ARG A 270 16.40 -6.79 27.39
CA ARG A 270 17.39 -6.30 28.37
C ARG A 270 17.38 -7.11 29.67
N LEU A 271 16.21 -7.53 30.15
CA LEU A 271 16.07 -8.36 31.35
C LEU A 271 16.66 -9.77 31.12
N MET A 272 16.42 -10.38 29.96
CA MET A 272 17.01 -11.68 29.59
C MET A 272 18.54 -11.70 29.62
N LYS A 273 19.20 -10.58 29.35
CA LYS A 273 20.65 -10.44 29.47
C LYS A 273 21.15 -10.47 30.95
N ARG A 274 20.25 -10.31 31.90
CA ARG A 274 20.57 -10.27 33.34
C ARG A 274 20.13 -11.52 34.08
N GLY A 275 19.23 -12.32 33.51
CA GLY A 275 18.74 -13.55 34.11
C GLY A 275 17.44 -14.06 33.49
N PRO A 276 16.85 -15.09 34.03
CA PRO A 276 15.59 -15.63 33.57
C PRO A 276 14.45 -14.60 33.62
N VAL A 277 13.65 -14.58 32.56
CA VAL A 277 12.43 -13.73 32.45
C VAL A 277 11.23 -14.66 32.33
N GLU A 278 10.20 -14.44 33.14
CA GLU A 278 8.92 -15.12 33.01
C GLU A 278 7.85 -14.12 32.62
N VAL A 279 6.99 -14.53 31.68
CA VAL A 279 5.89 -13.70 31.16
C VAL A 279 4.58 -14.46 31.25
N GLU A 280 3.51 -13.74 31.58
CA GLU A 280 2.13 -14.21 31.43
C GLU A 280 1.52 -13.58 30.19
N VAL A 281 0.82 -14.40 29.38
CA VAL A 281 0.11 -13.98 28.16
C VAL A 281 -1.29 -14.57 28.17
N ASN A 282 -2.29 -13.78 27.80
CA ASN A 282 -3.66 -14.25 27.58
C ASN A 282 -4.20 -13.64 26.27
N ILE A 283 -4.63 -14.50 25.34
CA ILE A 283 -5.17 -14.13 24.03
C ILE A 283 -6.51 -14.86 23.85
N ALA A 284 -7.59 -14.10 23.65
CA ALA A 284 -8.95 -14.61 23.52
C ALA A 284 -9.68 -13.92 22.37
N ASN A 285 -9.45 -14.40 21.13
CA ASN A 285 -10.13 -13.96 19.93
C ASN A 285 -11.36 -14.84 19.64
N THR A 286 -12.28 -14.35 18.80
CA THR A 286 -13.36 -15.17 18.28
C THR A 286 -12.97 -15.75 16.92
N ILE A 287 -13.04 -17.06 16.78
CA ILE A 287 -12.76 -17.79 15.56
C ILE A 287 -14.02 -18.55 15.15
N VAL A 288 -14.51 -18.29 13.94
CA VAL A 288 -15.63 -19.01 13.36
C VAL A 288 -15.10 -19.94 12.27
N ASP A 289 -15.09 -21.24 12.56
CA ASP A 289 -14.59 -22.29 11.67
C ASP A 289 -15.65 -22.68 10.63
N LYS A 290 -15.94 -21.76 9.73
CA LYS A 290 -16.78 -22.01 8.55
C LYS A 290 -16.49 -20.97 7.46
N PRO A 291 -16.66 -21.34 6.17
CA PRO A 291 -16.51 -20.41 5.07
C PRO A 291 -17.46 -19.21 5.19
N ALA A 292 -16.98 -18.05 4.78
CA ALA A 292 -17.77 -16.82 4.69
C ALA A 292 -17.58 -16.15 3.34
N THR A 293 -18.66 -15.52 2.85
CA THR A 293 -18.64 -14.74 1.62
C THR A 293 -18.19 -13.32 1.94
N VAL A 294 -17.25 -12.82 1.16
CA VAL A 294 -16.77 -11.44 1.15
C VAL A 294 -16.90 -10.85 -0.25
N TYR A 295 -16.75 -9.54 -0.40
CA TYR A 295 -17.11 -8.87 -1.65
C TYR A 295 -16.09 -7.81 -2.04
N ASN A 296 -15.88 -7.65 -3.36
CA ASN A 296 -15.37 -6.43 -3.97
C ASN A 296 -16.55 -5.55 -4.38
N THR A 297 -16.37 -4.22 -4.39
CA THR A 297 -17.38 -3.27 -4.90
C THR A 297 -16.96 -2.76 -6.25
N ILE A 298 -17.81 -2.92 -7.26
CA ILE A 298 -17.53 -2.59 -8.66
C ILE A 298 -18.56 -1.63 -9.22
N ALA A 299 -18.11 -0.67 -10.04
CA ALA A 299 -18.97 0.18 -10.87
C ALA A 299 -18.21 0.62 -12.13
N GLU A 300 -18.89 1.18 -13.12
CA GLU A 300 -18.25 1.59 -14.36
C GLU A 300 -18.88 2.81 -15.03
N ILE A 301 -18.06 3.53 -15.81
CA ILE A 301 -18.51 4.46 -16.85
C ILE A 301 -18.28 3.75 -18.18
N ARG A 302 -19.37 3.36 -18.86
CA ARG A 302 -19.27 2.61 -20.09
C ARG A 302 -18.67 3.43 -21.21
N GLY A 303 -17.74 2.81 -21.95
CA GLY A 303 -17.09 3.40 -23.11
C GLY A 303 -18.08 3.69 -24.26
N SER A 304 -17.84 4.79 -24.96
CA SER A 304 -18.69 5.27 -26.07
C SER A 304 -18.34 4.65 -27.43
N GLU A 305 -17.07 4.24 -27.64
CA GLU A 305 -16.58 3.72 -28.90
C GLU A 305 -16.08 2.27 -28.79
N LYS A 306 -15.40 1.95 -27.68
CA LYS A 306 -14.76 0.64 -27.41
C LYS A 306 -15.20 0.13 -26.02
N PRO A 307 -16.49 -0.13 -25.81
CA PRO A 307 -17.02 -0.47 -24.49
C PRO A 307 -16.49 -1.79 -23.90
N GLU A 308 -15.93 -2.66 -24.73
CA GLU A 308 -15.31 -3.93 -24.32
C GLU A 308 -13.84 -3.79 -23.90
N GLU A 309 -13.17 -2.66 -24.22
CA GLU A 309 -11.84 -2.34 -23.76
C GLU A 309 -11.93 -1.57 -22.43
N ILE A 310 -11.11 -1.90 -21.44
CA ILE A 310 -11.29 -1.48 -20.06
C ILE A 310 -10.03 -0.80 -19.52
N VAL A 311 -10.22 0.27 -18.76
CA VAL A 311 -9.23 0.84 -17.83
C VAL A 311 -9.77 0.63 -16.41
N VAL A 312 -8.97 0.04 -15.52
CA VAL A 312 -9.37 -0.20 -14.12
C VAL A 312 -8.71 0.84 -13.20
N LEU A 313 -9.51 1.49 -12.36
CA LEU A 313 -9.06 2.23 -11.20
C LEU A 313 -9.38 1.44 -9.94
N GLY A 314 -8.42 1.27 -9.05
CA GLY A 314 -8.65 0.47 -7.85
C GLY A 314 -7.93 0.97 -6.60
N ALA A 315 -8.47 0.54 -5.47
CA ALA A 315 -7.88 0.60 -4.13
C ALA A 315 -8.48 -0.53 -3.31
N HIS A 316 -7.87 -0.92 -2.20
CA HIS A 316 -8.54 -1.85 -1.30
C HIS A 316 -9.43 -1.14 -0.27
N LEU A 317 -10.54 -1.77 0.07
CA LEU A 317 -11.54 -1.27 1.01
C LEU A 317 -11.38 -1.88 2.40
N ASP A 318 -10.83 -3.09 2.49
CA ASP A 318 -10.51 -3.69 3.78
C ASP A 318 -9.39 -2.95 4.49
N SER A 319 -9.25 -3.19 5.77
CA SER A 319 -8.19 -2.62 6.61
C SER A 319 -7.87 -3.57 7.76
N TRP A 320 -6.74 -3.36 8.41
CA TRP A 320 -6.51 -3.92 9.73
C TRP A 320 -7.44 -3.28 10.77
N ASP A 321 -7.41 -3.80 11.99
CA ASP A 321 -8.42 -3.56 13.01
C ASP A 321 -7.87 -2.95 14.31
N LEU A 322 -6.61 -2.47 14.33
CA LEU A 322 -6.07 -1.73 15.45
C LEU A 322 -6.46 -0.25 15.44
N GLY A 323 -6.47 0.37 14.25
CA GLY A 323 -7.00 1.69 13.96
C GLY A 323 -8.37 1.61 13.29
N THR A 324 -8.78 2.69 12.62
CA THR A 324 -10.02 2.76 11.84
C THR A 324 -9.82 2.50 10.34
N GLY A 325 -8.56 2.26 9.90
CA GLY A 325 -8.23 2.02 8.50
C GLY A 325 -8.40 3.26 7.63
N ALA A 326 -8.10 4.45 8.17
CA ALA A 326 -8.28 5.69 7.43
C ALA A 326 -7.22 5.86 6.35
N THR A 327 -5.94 5.69 6.69
CA THR A 327 -4.82 5.87 5.77
C THR A 327 -4.48 4.61 4.99
N ASP A 328 -4.82 3.43 5.52
CA ASP A 328 -4.57 2.12 4.94
C ASP A 328 -5.86 1.27 4.91
N ASN A 329 -6.67 1.30 3.83
CA ASN A 329 -6.55 2.17 2.67
C ASN A 329 -7.89 2.90 2.42
N GLY A 330 -8.47 3.51 3.49
CA GLY A 330 -9.64 4.37 3.38
C GLY A 330 -9.39 5.54 2.42
N THR A 331 -8.21 6.18 2.53
CA THR A 331 -7.79 7.28 1.65
C THR A 331 -7.80 6.88 0.18
N GLY A 332 -7.18 5.77 -0.19
CA GLY A 332 -7.18 5.28 -1.57
C GLY A 332 -8.57 4.92 -2.06
N SER A 333 -9.38 4.25 -1.23
CA SER A 333 -10.78 3.94 -1.55
C SER A 333 -11.60 5.21 -1.82
N MET A 334 -11.41 6.28 -1.02
CA MET A 334 -12.14 7.55 -1.22
C MET A 334 -11.61 8.35 -2.41
N VAL A 335 -10.32 8.27 -2.71
CA VAL A 335 -9.73 8.83 -3.93
C VAL A 335 -10.33 8.18 -5.18
N VAL A 336 -10.47 6.85 -5.21
CA VAL A 336 -11.10 6.11 -6.32
C VAL A 336 -12.59 6.45 -6.43
N LEU A 337 -13.29 6.53 -5.31
CA LEU A 337 -14.71 6.91 -5.25
C LEU A 337 -14.94 8.33 -5.80
N GLU A 338 -14.07 9.27 -5.43
CA GLU A 338 -14.12 10.66 -5.90
C GLU A 338 -13.76 10.78 -7.39
N ALA A 339 -12.74 10.05 -7.86
CA ALA A 339 -12.41 10.00 -9.28
C ALA A 339 -13.62 9.50 -10.10
N ALA A 340 -14.36 8.52 -9.61
CA ALA A 340 -15.57 8.02 -10.22
C ALA A 340 -16.68 9.10 -10.27
N ARG A 341 -16.90 9.78 -9.14
CA ARG A 341 -17.86 10.88 -9.03
C ARG A 341 -17.56 11.99 -10.04
N ALA A 342 -16.30 12.48 -10.00
CA ALA A 342 -15.88 13.60 -10.83
C ALA A 342 -15.94 13.28 -12.33
N LEU A 343 -15.50 12.11 -12.75
CA LEU A 343 -15.61 11.65 -14.13
C LEU A 343 -17.07 11.58 -14.59
N GLN A 344 -17.96 11.04 -13.78
CA GLN A 344 -19.39 10.97 -14.11
C GLN A 344 -20.03 12.37 -14.18
N LYS A 345 -19.73 13.24 -13.19
CA LYS A 345 -20.29 14.62 -13.14
C LYS A 345 -19.70 15.54 -14.20
N SER A 346 -18.47 15.30 -14.64
CA SER A 346 -17.88 16.04 -15.76
C SER A 346 -18.69 15.91 -17.07
N GLY A 347 -19.49 14.83 -17.20
CA GLY A 347 -20.28 14.54 -18.41
C GLY A 347 -19.41 14.16 -19.62
N LEU A 348 -18.12 13.96 -19.44
CA LEU A 348 -17.23 13.44 -20.48
C LEU A 348 -17.60 11.99 -20.83
N LYS A 349 -17.37 11.61 -22.07
CA LYS A 349 -17.67 10.28 -22.59
C LYS A 349 -16.39 9.60 -22.98
N PRO A 350 -15.79 8.75 -22.12
CA PRO A 350 -14.56 8.04 -22.45
C PRO A 350 -14.81 7.08 -23.62
N LYS A 351 -13.79 6.85 -24.45
CA LYS A 351 -13.88 5.88 -25.54
C LYS A 351 -13.96 4.44 -25.04
N ARG A 352 -13.13 4.12 -24.03
CA ARG A 352 -13.10 2.83 -23.34
C ARG A 352 -13.91 2.90 -22.05
N THR A 353 -14.37 1.74 -21.59
CA THR A 353 -14.98 1.64 -20.27
C THR A 353 -13.93 1.92 -19.18
N ILE A 354 -14.29 2.80 -18.23
CA ILE A 354 -13.52 3.00 -17.00
C ILE A 354 -14.25 2.24 -15.90
N ARG A 355 -13.58 1.26 -15.31
CA ARG A 355 -14.11 0.42 -14.23
C ARG A 355 -13.46 0.77 -12.92
N PHE A 356 -14.25 1.05 -11.90
CA PHE A 356 -13.83 1.35 -10.54
C PHE A 356 -13.99 0.12 -9.69
N ALA A 357 -12.93 -0.28 -8.98
CA ALA A 357 -12.89 -1.49 -8.17
C ALA A 357 -12.35 -1.17 -6.78
N LEU A 358 -13.17 -1.42 -5.74
CA LEU A 358 -12.75 -1.38 -4.35
C LEU A 358 -12.62 -2.82 -3.88
N PHE A 359 -11.37 -3.29 -3.75
CA PHE A 359 -11.05 -4.67 -3.44
C PHE A 359 -11.16 -4.95 -1.94
N SER A 360 -11.29 -6.21 -1.58
CA SER A 360 -11.27 -6.69 -0.19
C SER A 360 -10.24 -7.80 -0.04
N GLY A 361 -9.67 -7.95 1.15
CA GLY A 361 -8.68 -9.00 1.43
C GLY A 361 -7.32 -8.76 0.79
N GLU A 362 -7.00 -7.51 0.52
CA GLU A 362 -5.67 -7.08 0.11
C GLU A 362 -4.67 -7.41 1.19
N GLU A 363 -4.94 -7.01 2.42
CA GLU A 363 -4.13 -7.10 3.64
C GLU A 363 -3.68 -8.53 3.98
N GLN A 364 -4.39 -9.53 3.50
CA GLN A 364 -4.05 -10.93 3.71
C GLN A 364 -3.50 -11.58 2.44
N GLY A 365 -3.14 -10.80 1.42
CA GLY A 365 -2.39 -11.21 0.24
C GLY A 365 -3.14 -11.10 -1.08
N LEU A 366 -3.80 -9.97 -1.33
CA LEU A 366 -4.43 -9.58 -2.60
C LEU A 366 -5.58 -10.51 -3.01
N ASN A 367 -6.33 -11.03 -2.05
CA ASN A 367 -7.30 -12.11 -2.35
C ASN A 367 -8.46 -11.63 -3.20
N GLY A 368 -8.99 -10.41 -2.95
CA GLY A 368 -10.09 -9.85 -3.71
C GLY A 368 -9.72 -9.49 -5.13
N SER A 369 -8.57 -8.86 -5.35
CA SER A 369 -8.12 -8.54 -6.71
C SER A 369 -7.76 -9.79 -7.51
N ARG A 370 -7.20 -10.84 -6.86
CA ARG A 370 -6.97 -12.14 -7.50
C ARG A 370 -8.28 -12.83 -7.87
N ALA A 371 -9.27 -12.80 -6.99
CA ALA A 371 -10.59 -13.34 -7.29
C ALA A 371 -11.27 -12.59 -8.45
N TYR A 372 -11.13 -11.26 -8.48
CA TYR A 372 -11.60 -10.42 -9.58
C TYR A 372 -10.92 -10.81 -10.90
N VAL A 373 -9.59 -10.84 -10.94
CA VAL A 373 -8.83 -11.21 -12.15
C VAL A 373 -9.20 -12.60 -12.64
N GLU A 374 -9.39 -13.55 -11.73
CA GLU A 374 -9.81 -14.92 -12.10
C GLU A 374 -11.23 -14.95 -12.68
N ALA A 375 -12.17 -14.23 -12.06
CA ALA A 375 -13.56 -14.15 -12.55
C ALA A 375 -13.66 -13.46 -13.93
N HIS A 376 -12.76 -12.52 -14.19
CA HIS A 376 -12.70 -11.73 -15.44
C HIS A 376 -11.54 -12.15 -16.36
N ARG A 377 -11.05 -13.37 -16.25
CA ARG A 377 -9.88 -13.86 -17.02
C ARG A 377 -10.01 -13.60 -18.53
N ASP A 378 -11.20 -13.80 -19.08
CA ASP A 378 -11.48 -13.59 -20.50
C ASP A 378 -11.51 -12.11 -20.92
N GLU A 379 -11.62 -11.19 -19.97
CA GLU A 379 -11.53 -9.75 -20.21
C GLU A 379 -10.09 -9.23 -20.15
N MET A 380 -9.18 -9.90 -19.42
CA MET A 380 -7.80 -9.45 -19.20
C MET A 380 -7.04 -9.07 -20.50
N PRO A 381 -7.22 -9.76 -21.65
CA PRO A 381 -6.63 -9.31 -22.91
C PRO A 381 -7.10 -7.93 -23.40
N ARG A 382 -8.28 -7.47 -22.96
CA ARG A 382 -8.88 -6.18 -23.32
C ARG A 382 -8.75 -5.10 -22.23
N VAL A 383 -8.17 -5.44 -21.09
CA VAL A 383 -7.83 -4.45 -20.04
C VAL A 383 -6.56 -3.71 -20.48
N SER A 384 -6.68 -2.40 -20.71
CA SER A 384 -5.57 -1.54 -21.15
C SER A 384 -4.56 -1.33 -20.03
N ALA A 385 -5.05 -1.00 -18.84
CA ALA A 385 -4.26 -0.83 -17.62
C ALA A 385 -5.14 -0.98 -16.38
N ALA A 386 -4.50 -1.31 -15.25
CA ALA A 386 -5.03 -1.15 -13.91
C ALA A 386 -4.15 -0.16 -13.15
N LEU A 387 -4.74 0.89 -12.57
CA LEU A 387 -4.07 1.91 -11.77
C LEU A 387 -4.56 1.81 -10.33
N ILE A 388 -3.63 1.59 -9.39
CA ILE A 388 -3.94 1.34 -7.97
C ILE A 388 -3.36 2.44 -7.09
N HIS A 389 -4.19 2.93 -6.14
CA HIS A 389 -3.83 3.91 -5.14
C HIS A 389 -3.79 3.25 -3.75
N ASP A 390 -2.59 3.17 -3.16
CA ASP A 390 -2.39 2.40 -1.93
C ASP A 390 -1.04 2.72 -1.25
N THR A 391 -0.88 3.97 -0.77
CA THR A 391 0.32 4.36 0.00
C THR A 391 0.00 5.50 0.97
N GLY A 392 -1.10 5.38 1.71
CA GLY A 392 -1.43 6.34 2.76
C GLY A 392 -2.08 7.63 2.25
N THR A 393 -1.70 8.76 2.83
CA THR A 393 -2.43 10.02 2.70
C THR A 393 -1.68 11.10 1.92
N GLY A 394 -0.40 10.88 1.58
CA GLY A 394 0.39 11.89 0.87
C GLY A 394 -0.02 12.05 -0.60
N ARG A 395 0.39 13.18 -1.20
CA ARG A 395 0.08 13.44 -2.61
C ARG A 395 0.76 12.44 -3.54
N VAL A 396 0.16 12.20 -4.70
CA VAL A 396 0.74 11.33 -5.74
C VAL A 396 1.87 12.08 -6.47
N THR A 397 3.10 11.64 -6.26
CA THR A 397 4.30 12.25 -6.85
C THR A 397 4.76 11.56 -8.13
N SER A 398 4.39 10.30 -8.32
CA SER A 398 4.82 9.48 -9.45
C SER A 398 3.85 8.31 -9.68
N ILE A 399 3.98 7.66 -10.83
CA ILE A 399 3.34 6.38 -11.11
C ILE A 399 4.43 5.39 -11.50
N SER A 400 4.45 4.23 -10.84
CA SER A 400 5.34 3.14 -11.23
C SER A 400 4.78 2.40 -12.44
N LEU A 401 5.58 2.33 -13.49
CA LEU A 401 5.30 1.53 -14.69
C LEU A 401 5.65 0.06 -14.54
N MET A 402 6.07 -0.37 -13.35
CA MET A 402 6.38 -1.76 -13.04
C MET A 402 7.35 -2.41 -14.03
N ARG A 403 8.39 -1.68 -14.50
CA ARG A 403 9.33 -2.08 -15.56
C ARG A 403 8.68 -2.28 -16.94
N ASN A 404 7.50 -1.75 -17.18
CA ASN A 404 6.91 -1.75 -18.51
C ASN A 404 7.50 -0.60 -19.36
N TYR A 405 8.74 -0.75 -19.79
CA TYR A 405 9.47 0.27 -20.55
C TYR A 405 8.78 0.63 -21.89
N GLN A 406 8.01 -0.30 -22.46
CA GLN A 406 7.29 -0.07 -23.71
C GLN A 406 6.12 0.92 -23.56
N ALA A 407 5.55 1.02 -22.35
CA ALA A 407 4.48 1.97 -22.08
C ALA A 407 4.99 3.40 -21.81
N ARG A 408 6.30 3.61 -21.60
CA ARG A 408 6.88 4.87 -21.11
C ARG A 408 6.47 6.08 -21.94
N GLU A 409 6.69 6.04 -23.24
CA GLU A 409 6.43 7.16 -24.15
C GLU A 409 4.95 7.54 -24.17
N VAL A 410 4.07 6.57 -24.20
CA VAL A 410 2.62 6.78 -24.17
C VAL A 410 2.20 7.36 -22.80
N MET A 411 2.71 6.81 -21.72
CA MET A 411 2.41 7.27 -20.36
C MET A 411 2.95 8.69 -20.10
N ASP A 412 4.11 9.06 -20.64
CA ASP A 412 4.60 10.46 -20.59
C ASP A 412 3.61 11.43 -21.21
N THR A 413 2.92 11.04 -22.28
CA THR A 413 1.86 11.84 -22.91
C THR A 413 0.60 11.90 -22.02
N VAL A 414 0.22 10.78 -21.42
CA VAL A 414 -0.96 10.64 -20.52
C VAL A 414 -0.82 11.53 -19.29
N VAL A 415 0.37 11.57 -18.67
CA VAL A 415 0.60 12.33 -17.42
C VAL A 415 1.08 13.76 -17.64
N ALA A 416 1.42 14.16 -18.85
CA ALA A 416 1.97 15.49 -19.15
C ALA A 416 1.11 16.65 -18.62
N PRO A 417 -0.25 16.61 -18.70
CA PRO A 417 -1.11 17.66 -18.15
C PRO A 417 -1.07 17.80 -16.63
N LEU A 418 -0.60 16.77 -15.90
CA LEU A 418 -0.59 16.72 -14.43
C LEU A 418 0.66 17.35 -13.81
N ARG A 419 1.68 17.64 -14.60
CA ARG A 419 2.94 18.23 -14.11
C ARG A 419 2.74 19.53 -13.31
N PRO A 420 1.81 20.44 -13.66
CA PRO A 420 1.52 21.61 -12.85
C PRO A 420 0.98 21.34 -11.45
N LEU A 421 0.45 20.13 -11.20
CA LEU A 421 -0.03 19.70 -9.89
C LEU A 421 1.11 19.15 -8.98
N GLY A 422 2.36 19.22 -9.41
CA GLY A 422 3.49 18.67 -8.64
C GLY A 422 3.81 17.20 -8.94
N PHE A 423 3.13 16.59 -9.92
CA PHE A 423 3.51 15.28 -10.42
C PHE A 423 4.93 15.34 -11.00
N LEU A 424 5.86 14.58 -10.38
CA LEU A 424 7.29 14.70 -10.69
C LEU A 424 7.65 13.99 -11.99
N GLU A 425 7.46 12.66 -12.03
CA GLU A 425 7.85 11.83 -13.15
C GLU A 425 7.23 10.43 -13.09
N LEU A 426 7.35 9.69 -14.19
CA LEU A 426 7.06 8.26 -14.20
C LEU A 426 8.24 7.47 -13.64
N SER A 427 7.98 6.51 -12.78
CA SER A 427 8.98 5.61 -12.22
C SER A 427 8.96 4.27 -12.96
N GLU A 428 10.13 3.72 -13.23
CA GLU A 428 10.26 2.35 -13.77
C GLU A 428 10.42 1.29 -12.67
N ARG A 429 10.28 1.71 -11.42
CA ARG A 429 10.44 0.88 -10.25
C ARG A 429 9.47 -0.29 -10.28
N TRP A 430 9.94 -1.47 -9.90
CA TRP A 430 9.06 -2.58 -9.57
C TRP A 430 8.60 -2.44 -8.13
N MET A 431 7.30 -2.42 -7.93
CA MET A 431 6.65 -2.30 -6.63
C MET A 431 5.95 -3.63 -6.30
N THR A 432 5.79 -3.94 -5.03
CA THR A 432 5.03 -5.09 -4.55
C THR A 432 4.07 -4.67 -3.47
N GLY A 433 3.18 -5.57 -3.07
CA GLY A 433 2.39 -5.42 -1.86
C GLY A 433 1.09 -4.65 -2.07
N SER A 434 0.54 -4.60 -3.30
CA SER A 434 -0.82 -4.09 -3.53
C SER A 434 -1.48 -4.71 -4.76
N ASP A 435 -2.76 -4.44 -4.96
CA ASP A 435 -3.67 -5.08 -5.92
C ASP A 435 -3.24 -5.00 -7.39
N HIS A 436 -2.40 -4.02 -7.78
CA HIS A 436 -1.82 -3.96 -9.13
C HIS A 436 -1.06 -5.24 -9.52
N ALA A 437 -0.48 -5.93 -8.53
CA ALA A 437 0.28 -7.15 -8.77
C ALA A 437 -0.60 -8.30 -9.30
N SER A 438 -1.88 -8.35 -8.94
CA SER A 438 -2.83 -9.33 -9.47
C SER A 438 -3.04 -9.17 -10.98
N PHE A 439 -3.08 -7.93 -11.45
CA PHE A 439 -3.18 -7.61 -12.88
C PHE A 439 -1.87 -7.90 -13.61
N GLU A 440 -0.73 -7.55 -13.01
CA GLU A 440 0.60 -7.86 -13.53
C GLU A 440 0.81 -9.38 -13.73
N GLU A 441 0.38 -10.19 -12.77
CA GLU A 441 0.41 -11.65 -12.86
C GLU A 441 -0.45 -12.18 -14.03
N ALA A 442 -1.50 -11.47 -14.42
CA ALA A 442 -2.35 -11.78 -15.56
C ALA A 442 -1.85 -11.17 -16.89
N GLY A 443 -0.68 -10.50 -16.90
CA GLY A 443 -0.10 -9.87 -18.08
C GLY A 443 -0.76 -8.57 -18.50
N VAL A 444 -1.55 -7.95 -17.61
CA VAL A 444 -2.12 -6.60 -17.76
C VAL A 444 -1.13 -5.58 -17.21
N PRO A 445 -0.90 -4.42 -17.86
CA PRO A 445 -0.15 -3.32 -17.24
C PRO A 445 -0.81 -2.89 -15.93
N GLY A 446 -0.22 -3.30 -14.79
CA GLY A 446 -0.66 -2.92 -13.45
C GLY A 446 0.24 -1.82 -12.93
N PHE A 447 -0.29 -0.63 -12.71
CA PHE A 447 0.46 0.54 -12.27
C PHE A 447 0.14 0.88 -10.82
N PHE A 448 1.15 1.38 -10.13
CA PHE A 448 1.07 1.74 -8.73
C PHE A 448 1.34 3.23 -8.54
N CYS A 449 0.45 3.94 -7.86
CA CYS A 449 0.68 5.34 -7.49
C CYS A 449 1.72 5.43 -6.39
N ILE A 450 2.80 6.17 -6.63
CA ILE A 450 3.82 6.47 -5.63
C ILE A 450 3.45 7.79 -4.98
N GLN A 451 3.30 7.78 -3.66
CA GLN A 451 2.90 8.94 -2.88
C GLN A 451 4.06 9.45 -2.01
N ASP A 452 3.95 10.69 -1.57
CA ASP A 452 4.74 11.18 -0.45
C ASP A 452 4.41 10.32 0.77
N PRO A 453 5.40 9.73 1.46
CA PRO A 453 5.11 8.80 2.56
C PRO A 453 4.43 9.47 3.77
N ALA A 454 4.51 10.79 3.94
CA ALA A 454 3.93 11.50 5.08
C ALA A 454 4.23 10.74 6.41
N GLN A 455 3.23 10.45 7.23
CA GLN A 455 3.34 9.65 8.46
C GLN A 455 2.95 8.18 8.25
N TYR A 456 3.07 7.64 7.03
CA TYR A 456 2.59 6.29 6.72
C TYR A 456 3.33 5.20 7.50
N PHE A 457 4.59 5.44 7.91
CA PHE A 457 5.31 4.51 8.77
C PHE A 457 4.64 4.31 10.15
N GLU A 458 4.13 5.39 10.73
CA GLU A 458 3.44 5.36 12.02
C GLU A 458 2.04 4.78 11.89
N THR A 459 1.30 5.14 10.85
CA THR A 459 -0.12 4.74 10.68
C THR A 459 -0.28 3.33 10.09
N HIS A 460 0.51 2.96 9.10
CA HIS A 460 0.41 1.67 8.40
C HIS A 460 0.37 0.49 9.37
N HIS A 461 -0.72 -0.27 9.36
CA HIS A 461 -0.94 -1.44 10.21
C HIS A 461 -0.89 -1.15 11.72
N SER A 462 -1.24 0.04 12.18
CA SER A 462 -1.18 0.40 13.59
C SER A 462 -2.48 1.00 14.13
N GLN A 463 -2.54 1.22 15.44
CA GLN A 463 -3.64 1.92 16.08
C GLN A 463 -3.66 3.43 15.78
N ALA A 464 -2.59 3.97 15.18
CA ALA A 464 -2.55 5.37 14.74
C ALA A 464 -3.23 5.59 13.38
N ASP A 465 -3.70 4.54 12.71
CA ASP A 465 -4.41 4.64 11.44
C ASP A 465 -5.84 5.14 11.66
N THR A 466 -5.97 6.46 11.79
CA THR A 466 -7.22 7.17 12.12
C THR A 466 -7.46 8.34 11.17
N PHE A 467 -8.70 8.83 11.15
CA PHE A 467 -9.11 9.97 10.31
C PHE A 467 -8.23 11.21 10.48
N ASP A 468 -7.80 11.51 11.70
CA ASP A 468 -6.97 12.68 12.02
C ASP A 468 -5.60 12.69 11.31
N GLN A 469 -5.18 11.55 10.77
CA GLN A 469 -3.93 11.42 10.02
C GLN A 469 -4.10 11.69 8.51
N ALA A 470 -5.32 11.94 8.04
CA ALA A 470 -5.60 12.16 6.63
C ALA A 470 -5.27 13.59 6.17
N HIS A 471 -4.56 13.72 5.06
CA HIS A 471 -4.18 15.00 4.46
C HIS A 471 -5.13 15.37 3.30
N GLY A 472 -6.23 16.04 3.60
CA GLY A 472 -7.31 16.30 2.64
C GLY A 472 -6.86 16.96 1.34
N ALA A 473 -5.94 17.94 1.39
CA ALA A 473 -5.43 18.59 0.18
C ALA A 473 -4.67 17.64 -0.75
N ASP A 474 -3.85 16.75 -0.18
CA ASP A 474 -3.08 15.76 -0.92
C ASP A 474 -4.00 14.69 -1.55
N LEU A 475 -5.09 14.33 -0.87
CA LEU A 475 -6.09 13.39 -1.39
C LEU A 475 -6.91 13.99 -2.55
N VAL A 476 -7.21 15.28 -2.50
CA VAL A 476 -7.84 16.00 -3.63
C VAL A 476 -6.94 15.94 -4.85
N GLU A 477 -5.64 16.21 -4.70
CA GLU A 477 -4.66 16.10 -5.78
C GLU A 477 -4.54 14.66 -6.27
N GLY A 478 -4.54 13.68 -5.37
CA GLY A 478 -4.56 12.25 -5.71
C GLY A 478 -5.77 11.87 -6.58
N ALA A 479 -6.97 12.35 -6.23
CA ALA A 479 -8.18 12.12 -7.02
C ALA A 479 -8.12 12.79 -8.39
N GLN A 480 -7.55 13.99 -8.48
CA GLN A 480 -7.29 14.67 -9.75
C GLN A 480 -6.37 13.83 -10.65
N VAL A 481 -5.26 13.32 -10.11
CA VAL A 481 -4.33 12.45 -10.84
C VAL A 481 -5.03 11.19 -11.31
N MET A 482 -5.71 10.48 -10.40
CA MET A 482 -6.39 9.22 -10.73
C MET A 482 -7.45 9.41 -11.82
N ALA A 483 -8.31 10.43 -11.69
CA ALA A 483 -9.38 10.68 -12.66
C ALA A 483 -8.84 11.07 -14.04
N ALA A 484 -7.86 12.00 -14.10
CA ALA A 484 -7.30 12.45 -15.36
C ALA A 484 -6.51 11.33 -16.07
N VAL A 485 -5.68 10.57 -15.34
CA VAL A 485 -4.93 9.44 -15.92
C VAL A 485 -5.88 8.38 -16.47
N ALA A 486 -6.95 8.04 -15.72
CA ALA A 486 -7.92 7.06 -16.19
C ALA A 486 -8.63 7.50 -17.46
N TYR A 487 -9.06 8.76 -17.51
CA TYR A 487 -9.71 9.32 -18.70
C TYR A 487 -8.75 9.32 -19.89
N ASN A 488 -7.52 9.83 -19.71
CA ASN A 488 -6.53 9.90 -20.78
C ASN A 488 -6.15 8.51 -21.32
N LEU A 489 -6.01 7.50 -20.45
CA LEU A 489 -5.83 6.11 -20.84
C LEU A 489 -7.04 5.57 -21.64
N ALA A 490 -8.26 5.95 -21.24
CA ALA A 490 -9.46 5.53 -21.95
C ALA A 490 -9.62 6.19 -23.33
N GLU A 491 -8.97 7.34 -23.57
CA GLU A 491 -8.99 8.08 -24.84
C GLU A 491 -7.92 7.65 -25.86
N LEU A 492 -6.93 6.85 -25.42
CA LEU A 492 -5.85 6.41 -26.30
C LEU A 492 -6.40 5.65 -27.55
N PRO A 493 -5.74 5.78 -28.72
CA PRO A 493 -6.16 5.04 -29.91
C PRO A 493 -6.05 3.52 -29.73
N ASP A 494 -5.00 3.06 -29.06
CA ASP A 494 -4.67 1.63 -28.89
C ASP A 494 -4.58 1.27 -27.41
N LEU A 495 -4.63 -0.01 -27.08
CA LEU A 495 -4.32 -0.53 -25.76
C LEU A 495 -2.86 -0.25 -25.42
N LEU A 496 -2.55 -0.05 -24.15
CA LEU A 496 -1.17 0.15 -23.72
C LEU A 496 -0.30 -1.06 -24.08
N PRO A 497 0.96 -0.82 -24.49
CA PRO A 497 1.92 -1.89 -24.70
C PRO A 497 2.09 -2.74 -23.44
N ARG A 498 2.11 -4.05 -23.60
CA ARG A 498 2.34 -5.02 -22.52
C ARG A 498 3.81 -5.39 -22.46
N LYS A 499 4.26 -5.78 -21.29
CA LYS A 499 5.58 -6.40 -21.14
C LYS A 499 5.65 -7.65 -22.02
N PRO A 500 6.83 -7.96 -22.59
CA PRO A 500 7.05 -9.26 -23.21
C PRO A 500 6.74 -10.36 -22.19
N ALA A 501 6.04 -11.41 -22.63
CA ALA A 501 5.81 -12.58 -21.79
C ALA A 501 7.16 -13.10 -21.27
N ASN A 502 7.30 -13.19 -19.94
CA ASN A 502 8.51 -13.70 -19.32
C ASN A 502 8.54 -15.23 -19.52
N PRO A 503 9.50 -15.79 -20.32
CA PRO A 503 9.54 -17.23 -20.58
C PRO A 503 9.75 -18.08 -19.31
N SER A 504 10.18 -17.46 -18.20
CA SER A 504 10.43 -18.14 -16.92
C SER A 504 9.23 -18.15 -15.95
N ALA A 505 8.11 -17.50 -16.27
CA ALA A 505 6.90 -17.51 -15.44
C ALA A 505 5.98 -18.74 -15.68
N ALA A 506 6.35 -19.61 -16.64
CA ALA A 506 5.60 -20.82 -17.01
C ALA A 506 6.20 -22.12 -16.46
N GLN A 507 7.10 -22.03 -15.44
CA GLN A 507 7.66 -23.22 -14.76
C GLN A 507 7.32 -23.25 -13.29
#